data_5a8958cddbd92139d9a60c51773181f4
#
_entry.id   5a8958cddbd92139d9a60c51773181f4
#
_cell.length_a   1.000
_cell.length_b   1.000
_cell.length_c   1.000
_cell.angle_alpha   90.00
_cell.angle_beta   90.00
_cell.angle_gamma   90.00
#
_symmetry.space_group_name_H-M   'P 1'
#
loop_
_entity.id
_entity.type
_entity.pdbx_description
1 polymer ?
#
loop_
_entity_poly.entity_id
_entity_poly.type
_entity_poly.pdbx_seq_one_letter_code
_entity_poly.pdbx_strand_id
1 'polypeptide(L)'
;MEDEVAALRAEVARLTALLWLTHAEAGPPGPAQSAVTAPHLGLLTATSPPAAKVAFFLTLFATRADVHAIRWENQRKGTSGWMPATRGRWRRGMDAGSAQLLPLTPQVVSEHLTGGIDLGLYSITPADTCRWLAADFDGPFAMLDALAYLKAARAAAVPAVLE
;
A
#
# COMPACT_ATOMS: atom_id res chain seq x y z
N MET A 1 -21.63 -5.34 32.08
CA MET A 1 -21.57 -3.96 31.56
C MET A 1 -20.46 -3.13 32.20
N GLU A 2 -20.38 -3.04 33.55
CA GLU A 2 -19.28 -2.28 34.19
C GLU A 2 -17.91 -2.90 33.99
N ASP A 3 -17.81 -4.24 34.06
CA ASP A 3 -16.54 -4.97 33.80
C ASP A 3 -16.06 -4.81 32.35
N GLU A 4 -16.97 -4.78 31.39
CA GLU A 4 -16.66 -4.60 29.97
C GLU A 4 -16.14 -3.17 29.68
N VAL A 5 -16.74 -2.17 30.32
CA VAL A 5 -16.28 -0.78 30.23
C VAL A 5 -14.90 -0.60 30.88
N ALA A 6 -14.64 -1.28 31.97
CA ALA A 6 -13.33 -1.28 32.64
C ALA A 6 -12.26 -1.93 31.76
N ALA A 7 -12.56 -3.06 31.11
CA ALA A 7 -11.65 -3.73 30.15
C ALA A 7 -11.33 -2.85 28.94
N LEU A 8 -12.34 -2.20 28.35
CA LEU A 8 -12.13 -1.28 27.22
C LEU A 8 -11.29 -0.06 27.61
N ARG A 9 -11.48 0.49 28.81
CA ARG A 9 -10.65 1.61 29.30
C ARG A 9 -9.20 1.18 29.52
N ALA A 10 -8.96 -0.01 30.06
CA ALA A 10 -7.63 -0.57 30.24
C ALA A 10 -6.92 -0.78 28.89
N GLU A 11 -7.64 -1.28 27.88
CA GLU A 11 -7.09 -1.49 26.53
C GLU A 11 -6.77 -0.15 25.84
N VAL A 12 -7.64 0.84 25.93
CA VAL A 12 -7.38 2.19 25.42
C VAL A 12 -6.14 2.78 26.08
N ALA A 13 -5.99 2.64 27.40
CA ALA A 13 -4.81 3.13 28.11
C ALA A 13 -3.54 2.39 27.66
N ARG A 14 -3.61 1.08 27.45
CA ARG A 14 -2.50 0.27 26.94
C ARG A 14 -2.07 0.71 25.53
N LEU A 15 -3.02 0.86 24.62
CA LEU A 15 -2.78 1.29 23.25
C LEU A 15 -2.23 2.72 23.19
N THR A 16 -2.73 3.60 24.05
CA THR A 16 -2.20 4.97 24.17
C THR A 16 -0.75 4.95 24.65
N ALA A 17 -0.42 4.12 25.64
CA ALA A 17 0.94 3.97 26.14
C ALA A 17 1.91 3.43 25.07
N LEU A 18 1.45 2.47 24.24
CA LEU A 18 2.23 1.96 23.11
C LEU A 18 2.49 3.04 22.05
N LEU A 19 1.51 3.87 21.74
CA LEU A 19 1.66 5.00 20.81
C LEU A 19 2.65 6.05 21.35
N TRP A 20 2.67 6.29 22.66
CA TRP A 20 3.64 7.20 23.28
C TRP A 20 5.04 6.60 23.32
N LEU A 21 5.21 5.31 23.56
CA LEU A 21 6.50 4.62 23.50
C LEU A 21 7.10 4.66 22.09
N THR A 22 6.29 4.42 21.05
CA THR A 22 6.76 4.54 19.66
C THR A 22 7.10 5.98 19.27
N HIS A 23 6.46 6.99 19.87
CA HIS A 23 6.81 8.40 19.66
C HIS A 23 8.10 8.81 20.37
N ALA A 24 8.40 8.22 21.52
CA ALA A 24 9.62 8.50 22.28
C ALA A 24 10.87 7.82 21.69
N GLU A 25 10.69 6.68 21.02
CA GLU A 25 11.76 5.96 20.30
C GLU A 25 12.00 6.50 18.88
N ALA A 26 11.05 7.22 18.29
CA ALA A 26 11.27 7.99 17.09
C ALA A 26 12.17 9.17 17.44
N GLY A 27 13.48 9.06 17.22
CA GLY A 27 14.41 10.15 17.33
C GLY A 27 13.91 11.40 16.58
N PRO A 28 14.47 12.59 16.86
CA PRO A 28 14.01 13.81 16.23
C PRO A 28 13.94 13.62 14.72
N PRO A 29 12.88 14.13 14.05
CA PRO A 29 12.75 13.97 12.60
C PRO A 29 14.03 14.47 11.97
N GLY A 30 14.73 13.58 11.27
CA GLY A 30 15.88 13.95 10.46
C GLY A 30 15.51 15.11 9.55
N PRO A 31 16.48 15.92 9.07
CA PRO A 31 16.20 17.09 8.27
C PRO A 31 15.19 16.72 7.19
N ALA A 32 14.08 17.46 7.17
CA ALA A 32 12.97 17.24 6.25
C ALA A 32 13.56 17.06 4.86
N GLN A 33 13.53 15.83 4.36
CA GLN A 33 13.87 15.57 2.97
C GLN A 33 12.92 16.44 2.18
N SER A 34 13.50 17.38 1.43
CA SER A 34 12.79 18.36 0.61
C SER A 34 11.61 17.65 -0.04
N ALA A 35 10.41 18.11 0.32
CA ALA A 35 9.19 17.60 -0.30
C ALA A 35 9.41 17.71 -1.81
N VAL A 36 9.61 16.57 -2.45
CA VAL A 36 9.59 16.51 -3.91
C VAL A 36 8.21 17.05 -4.25
N THR A 37 8.16 18.28 -4.76
CA THR A 37 6.94 18.92 -5.20
C THR A 37 6.28 17.95 -6.16
N ALA A 38 5.27 17.22 -5.65
CA ALA A 38 4.51 16.34 -6.50
C ALA A 38 3.99 17.22 -7.65
N PRO A 39 4.20 16.84 -8.91
CA PRO A 39 3.60 17.58 -10.00
C PRO A 39 2.14 17.75 -9.68
N HIS A 40 1.60 18.96 -9.80
CA HIS A 40 0.18 19.24 -9.61
C HIS A 40 -0.59 18.36 -10.59
N LEU A 41 -0.87 17.15 -10.17
CA LEU A 41 -1.75 16.24 -10.89
C LEU A 41 -3.13 16.88 -10.77
N GLY A 42 -3.59 17.49 -11.85
CA GLY A 42 -4.92 18.08 -11.92
C GLY A 42 -5.95 17.07 -11.44
N LEU A 43 -7.08 17.55 -10.93
CA LEU A 43 -8.17 16.70 -10.50
C LEU A 43 -8.53 15.70 -11.60
N LEU A 44 -8.31 14.42 -11.34
CA LEU A 44 -8.78 13.36 -12.22
C LEU A 44 -10.27 13.15 -12.02
N THR A 45 -10.96 12.98 -13.12
CA THR A 45 -12.39 12.67 -13.15
C THR A 45 -12.63 11.35 -13.87
N ALA A 46 -13.84 10.83 -13.83
CA ALA A 46 -14.22 9.64 -14.58
C ALA A 46 -13.97 9.82 -16.09
N THR A 47 -14.09 11.04 -16.60
CA THR A 47 -13.92 11.40 -18.02
C THR A 47 -12.49 11.77 -18.41
N SER A 48 -11.55 11.80 -17.45
CA SER A 48 -10.13 12.06 -17.76
C SER A 48 -9.57 11.05 -18.75
N PRO A 49 -8.66 11.47 -19.65
CA PRO A 49 -8.03 10.58 -20.63
C PRO A 49 -7.36 9.37 -19.95
N PRO A 50 -7.39 8.18 -20.55
CA PRO A 50 -6.74 6.98 -19.98
C PRO A 50 -5.26 7.19 -19.64
N ALA A 51 -4.51 7.87 -20.50
CA ALA A 51 -3.10 8.17 -20.25
C ALA A 51 -2.89 9.04 -18.98
N ALA A 52 -3.79 9.98 -18.69
CA ALA A 52 -3.72 10.78 -17.48
C ALA A 52 -3.99 9.94 -16.22
N LYS A 53 -4.93 8.99 -16.29
CA LYS A 53 -5.22 8.04 -15.20
C LYS A 53 -4.02 7.13 -14.93
N VAL A 54 -3.39 6.62 -15.96
CA VAL A 54 -2.16 5.80 -15.85
C VAL A 54 -1.01 6.59 -15.22
N ALA A 55 -0.77 7.82 -15.69
CA ALA A 55 0.27 8.68 -15.13
C ALA A 55 0.02 9.01 -13.66
N PHE A 56 -1.24 9.30 -13.29
CA PHE A 56 -1.65 9.53 -11.92
C PHE A 56 -1.40 8.29 -11.04
N PHE A 57 -1.83 7.11 -11.49
CA PHE A 57 -1.62 5.86 -10.78
C PHE A 57 -0.14 5.62 -10.48
N LEU A 58 0.72 5.75 -11.50
CA LEU A 58 2.17 5.57 -11.37
C LEU A 58 2.83 6.60 -10.44
N THR A 59 2.25 7.79 -10.32
CA THR A 59 2.73 8.83 -9.40
C THR A 59 2.25 8.57 -7.97
N LEU A 60 0.98 8.24 -7.81
CA LEU A 60 0.37 7.97 -6.50
C LEU A 60 0.99 6.75 -5.84
N PHE A 61 1.10 5.66 -6.61
CA PHE A 61 1.68 4.39 -6.17
C PHE A 61 3.12 4.24 -6.66
N ALA A 62 3.94 5.30 -6.54
CA ALA A 62 5.34 5.24 -6.91
C ALA A 62 6.04 4.11 -6.14
N THR A 63 6.54 3.12 -6.87
CA THR A 63 6.97 1.83 -6.35
C THR A 63 8.16 1.29 -7.15
N ARG A 64 8.54 0.06 -6.88
CA ARG A 64 9.52 -0.68 -7.67
C ARG A 64 9.02 -0.87 -9.10
N ALA A 65 9.81 -0.41 -10.09
CA ALA A 65 9.41 -0.41 -11.49
C ALA A 65 9.92 -1.63 -12.27
N ASP A 66 10.88 -2.37 -11.73
CA ASP A 66 11.52 -3.51 -12.39
C ASP A 66 10.72 -4.82 -12.29
N VAL A 67 9.70 -4.83 -11.44
CA VAL A 67 8.82 -5.99 -11.24
C VAL A 67 7.43 -5.55 -10.79
N HIS A 68 6.43 -6.35 -11.17
CA HIS A 68 5.07 -6.29 -10.60
C HIS A 68 4.61 -7.70 -10.23
N ALA A 69 3.55 -7.81 -9.45
CA ALA A 69 2.92 -9.09 -9.14
C ALA A 69 1.63 -9.26 -9.94
N ILE A 70 1.33 -10.51 -10.25
CA ILE A 70 0.07 -10.93 -10.86
C ILE A 70 -0.64 -11.92 -9.96
N ARG A 71 -1.96 -11.86 -9.96
CA ARG A 71 -2.80 -12.82 -9.25
C ARG A 71 -2.87 -14.14 -10.03
N TRP A 72 -2.77 -15.24 -9.31
CA TRP A 72 -3.03 -16.57 -9.85
C TRP A 72 -4.17 -17.23 -9.09
N GLU A 73 -4.91 -18.06 -9.78
CA GLU A 73 -5.99 -18.85 -9.20
C GLU A 73 -5.88 -20.32 -9.62
N ASN A 74 -6.13 -21.21 -8.67
CA ASN A 74 -6.26 -22.63 -8.92
C ASN A 74 -7.70 -23.05 -8.64
N GLN A 75 -8.52 -23.04 -9.65
CA GLN A 75 -9.96 -23.38 -9.55
C GLN A 75 -10.22 -24.78 -8.99
N ARG A 76 -9.31 -25.75 -9.24
CA ARG A 76 -9.48 -27.12 -8.73
C ARG A 76 -9.30 -27.21 -7.22
N LYS A 77 -8.47 -26.37 -6.64
CA LYS A 77 -8.15 -26.35 -5.20
C LYS A 77 -8.83 -25.20 -4.46
N GLY A 78 -9.50 -24.31 -5.14
CA GLY A 78 -10.07 -23.11 -4.54
C GLY A 78 -9.04 -22.20 -3.90
N THR A 79 -7.80 -22.20 -4.39
CA THR A 79 -6.70 -21.39 -3.84
C THR A 79 -6.28 -20.33 -4.83
N SER A 80 -5.94 -19.17 -4.31
CA SER A 80 -5.40 -18.05 -5.07
C SER A 80 -4.18 -17.47 -4.35
N GLY A 81 -3.43 -16.62 -5.03
CA GLY A 81 -2.29 -15.92 -4.44
C GLY A 81 -1.63 -14.99 -5.44
N TRP A 82 -0.53 -14.39 -5.00
CA TRP A 82 0.25 -13.47 -5.80
C TRP A 82 1.60 -14.06 -6.12
N MET A 83 2.12 -13.76 -7.31
CA MET A 83 3.47 -14.15 -7.71
C MET A 83 4.10 -13.05 -8.57
N PRO A 84 5.43 -12.93 -8.61
CA PRO A 84 6.11 -12.04 -9.53
C PRO A 84 5.75 -12.35 -10.97
N ALA A 85 5.49 -11.33 -11.77
CA ALA A 85 5.36 -11.48 -13.21
C ALA A 85 6.73 -11.82 -13.80
N THR A 86 6.82 -12.92 -14.54
CA THR A 86 8.07 -13.41 -15.13
C THR A 86 7.90 -13.75 -16.60
N ARG A 87 8.96 -13.64 -17.36
CA ARG A 87 9.00 -14.20 -18.72
C ARG A 87 9.07 -15.73 -18.61
N GLY A 88 7.99 -16.40 -18.95
CA GLY A 88 7.83 -17.83 -18.76
C GLY A 88 7.03 -18.18 -17.49
N ARG A 89 6.80 -19.47 -17.28
CA ARG A 89 6.00 -19.95 -16.15
C ARG A 89 6.83 -19.96 -14.88
N TRP A 90 6.41 -19.22 -13.85
CA TRP A 90 6.94 -19.38 -12.50
C TRP A 90 6.72 -20.82 -12.00
N ARG A 91 7.74 -21.43 -11.43
CA ARG A 91 7.65 -22.77 -10.82
C ARG A 91 8.12 -22.69 -9.36
N ARG A 92 7.47 -23.46 -8.51
CA ARG A 92 7.89 -23.58 -7.09
C ARG A 92 9.35 -24.08 -7.03
N GLY A 93 10.19 -23.37 -6.28
CA GLY A 93 11.62 -23.68 -6.17
C GLY A 93 12.50 -23.01 -7.24
N MET A 94 11.92 -22.20 -8.12
CA MET A 94 12.71 -21.35 -9.02
C MET A 94 13.42 -20.26 -8.19
N ASP A 95 14.73 -20.14 -8.39
CA ASP A 95 15.48 -19.06 -7.77
C ASP A 95 15.03 -17.71 -8.35
N ALA A 96 14.65 -16.79 -7.44
CA ALA A 96 14.22 -15.45 -7.84
C ALA A 96 15.31 -14.68 -8.60
N GLY A 97 16.58 -14.96 -8.33
CA GLY A 97 17.72 -14.37 -9.03
C GLY A 97 17.90 -14.85 -10.46
N SER A 98 17.38 -16.04 -10.81
CA SER A 98 17.42 -16.59 -12.17
C SER A 98 16.16 -16.28 -12.99
N ALA A 99 15.10 -15.77 -12.35
CA ALA A 99 13.85 -15.46 -13.01
C ALA A 99 13.94 -14.12 -13.76
N GLN A 100 13.61 -14.12 -15.05
CA GLN A 100 13.48 -12.87 -15.79
C GLN A 100 12.18 -12.16 -15.40
N LEU A 101 12.28 -11.21 -14.47
CA LEU A 101 11.15 -10.41 -14.00
C LEU A 101 10.62 -9.50 -15.11
N LEU A 102 9.32 -9.23 -15.08
CA LEU A 102 8.68 -8.31 -16.00
C LEU A 102 8.45 -6.96 -15.31
N PRO A 103 8.84 -5.84 -15.95
CA PRO A 103 8.72 -4.52 -15.37
C PRO A 103 7.27 -4.06 -15.26
N LEU A 104 7.02 -3.16 -14.30
CA LEU A 104 5.78 -2.39 -14.23
C LEU A 104 5.81 -1.30 -15.31
N THR A 105 5.00 -1.45 -16.33
CA THR A 105 4.92 -0.51 -17.46
C THR A 105 3.59 0.24 -17.47
N PRO A 106 3.48 1.40 -18.13
CA PRO A 106 2.21 2.08 -18.36
C PRO A 106 1.14 1.17 -18.98
N GLN A 107 1.55 0.24 -19.85
CA GLN A 107 0.66 -0.72 -20.48
C GLN A 107 0.04 -1.67 -19.44
N VAL A 108 0.84 -2.23 -18.53
CA VAL A 108 0.38 -3.11 -17.44
C VAL A 108 -0.62 -2.37 -16.54
N VAL A 109 -0.33 -1.11 -16.19
CA VAL A 109 -1.25 -0.28 -15.41
C VAL A 109 -2.54 -0.01 -16.19
N SER A 110 -2.46 0.24 -17.49
CA SER A 110 -3.65 0.42 -18.33
C SER A 110 -4.53 -0.82 -18.36
N GLU A 111 -3.94 -2.00 -18.46
CA GLU A 111 -4.66 -3.28 -18.42
C GLU A 111 -5.35 -3.50 -17.08
N HIS A 112 -4.69 -3.14 -15.97
CA HIS A 112 -5.30 -3.18 -14.64
C HIS A 112 -6.48 -2.21 -14.51
N LEU A 113 -6.30 -0.95 -14.91
CA LEU A 113 -7.36 0.07 -14.81
C LEU A 113 -8.58 -0.24 -15.71
N THR A 114 -8.42 -1.09 -16.71
CA THR A 114 -9.52 -1.58 -17.57
C THR A 114 -10.10 -2.93 -17.11
N GLY A 115 -9.61 -3.48 -15.99
CA GLY A 115 -10.06 -4.75 -15.44
C GLY A 115 -9.52 -5.99 -16.18
N GLY A 116 -8.48 -5.84 -17.01
CA GLY A 116 -7.87 -6.94 -17.75
C GLY A 116 -7.00 -7.84 -16.88
N ILE A 117 -6.39 -7.29 -15.85
CA ILE A 117 -5.53 -8.03 -14.90
C ILE A 117 -5.69 -7.52 -13.47
N ASP A 118 -5.43 -8.39 -12.49
CA ASP A 118 -5.19 -8.01 -11.11
C ASP A 118 -3.70 -7.71 -10.93
N LEU A 119 -3.37 -6.47 -10.57
CA LEU A 119 -2.02 -5.96 -10.43
C LEU A 119 -1.64 -5.86 -8.96
N GLY A 120 -0.52 -6.48 -8.57
CA GLY A 120 0.12 -6.27 -7.28
C GLY A 120 1.38 -5.42 -7.42
N LEU A 121 1.61 -4.56 -6.44
CA LEU A 121 2.75 -3.66 -6.40
C LEU A 121 3.72 -4.04 -5.28
N TYR A 122 5.02 -3.90 -5.54
CA TYR A 122 6.06 -4.05 -4.53
C TYR A 122 6.44 -2.67 -4.01
N SER A 123 5.94 -2.29 -2.83
CA SER A 123 6.14 -0.96 -2.25
C SER A 123 7.59 -0.64 -1.88
N ILE A 124 8.39 -1.68 -1.56
CA ILE A 124 9.80 -1.52 -1.17
C ILE A 124 10.67 -1.48 -2.43
N THR A 125 11.40 -0.40 -2.61
CA THR A 125 12.34 -0.22 -3.72
C THR A 125 13.66 -0.99 -3.47
N PRO A 126 14.51 -1.16 -4.50
CA PRO A 126 15.84 -1.77 -4.31
C PRO A 126 16.76 -1.02 -3.35
N ALA A 127 16.44 0.22 -3.00
CA ALA A 127 17.18 1.04 -2.02
C ALA A 127 16.60 0.95 -0.60
N ASP A 128 15.79 -0.07 -0.32
CA ASP A 128 15.12 -0.29 0.98
C ASP A 128 14.27 0.91 1.46
N THR A 129 13.66 1.60 0.51
CA THR A 129 12.76 2.72 0.77
C THR A 129 11.37 2.44 0.24
N CYS A 130 10.35 3.06 0.84
CA CYS A 130 8.98 3.08 0.30
C CYS A 130 8.47 4.53 0.23
N ARG A 131 7.53 4.79 -0.68
CA ARG A 131 6.90 6.10 -0.86
C ARG A 131 5.46 6.14 -0.36
N TRP A 132 4.88 5.00 -0.15
CA TRP A 132 3.53 4.84 0.37
C TRP A 132 3.45 3.52 1.14
N LEU A 133 2.50 3.43 2.04
CA LEU A 133 2.13 2.20 2.71
C LEU A 133 0.60 2.11 2.75
N ALA A 134 0.09 0.89 2.77
CA ALA A 134 -1.31 0.61 3.04
C ALA A 134 -1.43 0.01 4.44
N ALA A 135 -2.43 0.47 5.19
CA ALA A 135 -2.83 -0.13 6.46
C ALA A 135 -4.21 -0.75 6.24
N ASP A 136 -4.34 -2.01 6.60
CA ASP A 136 -5.59 -2.74 6.53
C ASP A 136 -6.16 -2.89 7.95
N PHE A 137 -7.46 -2.71 8.08
CA PHE A 137 -8.17 -2.74 9.35
C PHE A 137 -9.27 -3.79 9.29
N ASP A 138 -9.17 -4.80 10.12
CA ASP A 138 -10.09 -5.93 10.17
C ASP A 138 -10.97 -5.91 11.43
N GLY A 139 -12.05 -6.68 11.38
CA GLY A 139 -12.91 -6.90 12.53
C GLY A 139 -14.05 -5.88 12.70
N PRO A 140 -14.80 -5.98 13.80
CA PRO A 140 -16.04 -5.22 13.99
C PRO A 140 -15.84 -3.71 14.17
N PHE A 141 -14.63 -3.26 14.47
CA PHE A 141 -14.28 -1.86 14.68
C PHE A 141 -13.40 -1.27 13.56
N ALA A 142 -13.16 -2.02 12.49
CA ALA A 142 -12.28 -1.65 11.37
C ALA A 142 -12.49 -0.20 10.88
N MET A 143 -13.74 0.22 10.70
CA MET A 143 -14.06 1.58 10.26
C MET A 143 -13.66 2.65 11.30
N LEU A 144 -13.88 2.39 12.58
CA LEU A 144 -13.52 3.33 13.66
C LEU A 144 -12.00 3.43 13.78
N ASP A 145 -11.30 2.32 13.67
CA ASP A 145 -9.84 2.26 13.72
C ASP A 145 -9.21 2.98 12.51
N ALA A 146 -9.75 2.78 11.31
CA ALA A 146 -9.33 3.48 10.10
C ALA A 146 -9.56 5.00 10.21
N LEU A 147 -10.70 5.45 10.76
CA LEU A 147 -10.97 6.87 10.99
C LEU A 147 -10.05 7.47 12.06
N ALA A 148 -9.75 6.72 13.13
CA ALA A 148 -8.78 7.14 14.16
C ALA A 148 -7.38 7.28 13.57
N TYR A 149 -6.95 6.33 12.75
CA TYR A 149 -5.69 6.38 12.02
C TYR A 149 -5.62 7.59 11.09
N LEU A 150 -6.66 7.82 10.28
CA LEU A 150 -6.74 8.98 9.39
C LEU A 150 -6.65 10.30 10.15
N LYS A 151 -7.31 10.40 11.31
CA LYS A 151 -7.24 11.58 12.19
C LYS A 151 -5.81 11.79 12.71
N ALA A 152 -5.14 10.73 13.17
CA ALA A 152 -3.76 10.79 13.64
C ALA A 152 -2.78 11.18 12.52
N ALA A 153 -2.92 10.61 11.33
CA ALA A 153 -2.12 10.95 10.16
C ALA A 153 -2.24 12.44 9.80
N ARG A 154 -3.47 12.98 9.80
CA ARG A 154 -3.72 14.41 9.56
C ARG A 154 -3.08 15.29 10.62
N ALA A 155 -3.16 14.91 11.89
CA ALA A 155 -2.51 15.65 12.99
C ALA A 155 -0.99 15.67 12.86
N ALA A 156 -0.41 14.60 12.30
CA ALA A 156 1.02 14.49 12.00
C ALA A 156 1.42 15.10 10.64
N ALA A 157 0.50 15.76 9.93
CA ALA A 157 0.70 16.28 8.58
C ALA A 157 1.14 15.20 7.54
N VAL A 158 0.73 13.95 7.77
CA VAL A 158 0.97 12.85 6.83
C VAL A 158 -0.24 12.72 5.91
N PRO A 159 -0.05 12.83 4.58
CA PRO A 159 -1.13 12.61 3.63
C PRO A 159 -1.67 11.18 3.76
N ALA A 160 -2.95 11.03 4.00
CA ALA A 160 -3.61 9.74 4.08
C ALA A 160 -5.01 9.82 3.47
N VAL A 161 -5.42 8.75 2.82
CA VAL A 161 -6.77 8.57 2.26
C VAL A 161 -7.35 7.27 2.78
N LEU A 162 -8.67 7.22 2.87
CA LEU A 162 -9.43 6.01 3.18
C LEU A 162 -10.09 5.53 1.88
N GLU A 163 -9.95 4.25 1.59
CA GLU A 163 -10.58 3.56 0.47
C GLU A 163 -11.72 2.67 0.95
#